data_9d3e97db5528965dc7509bdc91f1cc2b
#
_entry.id   9d3e97db5528965dc7509bdc91f1cc2b
#
_cell.length_a   1.000
_cell.length_b   1.000
_cell.length_c   1.000
_cell.angle_alpha   90.00
_cell.angle_beta   90.00
_cell.angle_gamma   90.00
#
_symmetry.space_group_name_H-M   'P 1'
#
loop_
_entity.id
_entity.type
_entity.pdbx_description
1 polymer ?
#
loop_
_entity_poly.entity_id
_entity_poly.type
_entity_poly.pdbx_seq_one_letter_code
_entity_poly.pdbx_strand_id
1 'polypeptide(L)'
;MKKTINKNTDNKLPIYKLTSKKEVLKYYDDWTNNAQFNQDMVDWKYTAPSNAAILLHKYSPNKDIQILDAGCGSGLVGMELAKKGYSNITGADFSQSMMDLIPKNIYKSLKLIDLNETLFYKENSFDAIICVGTFTYGHVKAHTLDEFLRITKNNGLICFTVNEGIYGKYKFDKKITELSKNNSWEMLELSKSSYIVNKDVHAWLCIAKVNKN
;
A
#
# COMPACT_ATOMS: atom_id res chain seq x y z
N MET A 1 26.41 -28.21 2.08
CA MET A 1 25.38 -27.52 2.88
C MET A 1 25.55 -26.00 2.71
N LYS A 2 24.74 -25.35 1.86
CA LYS A 2 24.75 -23.88 1.73
C LYS A 2 23.96 -23.31 2.89
N LYS A 3 24.61 -22.59 3.80
CA LYS A 3 23.96 -21.80 4.85
C LYS A 3 23.08 -20.75 4.17
N THR A 4 21.77 -20.88 4.31
CA THR A 4 20.80 -19.85 3.97
C THR A 4 21.07 -18.68 4.91
N ILE A 5 21.67 -17.62 4.40
CA ILE A 5 21.84 -16.37 5.13
C ILE A 5 20.43 -15.77 5.26
N ASN A 6 19.83 -15.90 6.44
CA ASN A 6 18.63 -15.17 6.83
C ASN A 6 19.05 -13.69 6.92
N LYS A 7 18.95 -12.94 5.82
CA LYS A 7 19.16 -11.50 5.82
C LYS A 7 18.03 -10.89 6.66
N ASN A 8 18.33 -10.51 7.89
CA ASN A 8 17.39 -9.90 8.82
C ASN A 8 16.98 -8.52 8.26
N THR A 9 15.82 -8.44 7.63
CA THR A 9 15.28 -7.22 7.02
C THR A 9 14.87 -6.19 8.08
N ASP A 10 14.72 -6.62 9.34
CA ASP A 10 14.29 -5.79 10.48
C ASP A 10 15.23 -4.60 10.78
N ASN A 11 16.44 -4.58 10.25
CA ASN A 11 17.45 -3.55 10.51
C ASN A 11 17.77 -2.66 9.31
N LYS A 12 17.10 -2.84 8.16
CA LYS A 12 17.44 -2.09 6.93
C LYS A 12 17.03 -0.62 6.98
N LEU A 13 15.95 -0.29 7.68
CA LEU A 13 15.46 1.08 7.86
C LEU A 13 15.08 1.34 9.32
N PRO A 14 15.34 2.55 9.87
CA PRO A 14 15.00 2.89 11.25
C PRO A 14 13.53 2.66 11.61
N ILE A 15 12.62 2.99 10.70
CA ILE A 15 11.17 2.85 10.87
C ILE A 15 10.74 1.39 11.14
N TYR A 16 11.52 0.40 10.72
CA TYR A 16 11.19 -1.02 10.94
C TYR A 16 11.34 -1.47 12.39
N LYS A 17 11.94 -0.64 13.25
CA LYS A 17 12.11 -0.89 14.71
C LYS A 17 10.97 -0.32 15.53
N LEU A 18 10.14 0.55 14.96
CA LEU A 18 9.03 1.20 15.65
C LEU A 18 7.88 0.22 15.86
N THR A 19 7.27 0.27 17.04
CA THR A 19 6.25 -0.71 17.46
C THR A 19 4.91 -0.08 17.80
N SER A 20 4.87 1.23 17.99
CA SER A 20 3.65 1.97 18.34
C SER A 20 3.28 3.00 17.27
N LYS A 21 1.96 3.22 17.11
CA LYS A 21 1.42 4.26 16.21
C LYS A 21 2.00 5.64 16.51
N LYS A 22 2.19 5.98 17.80
CA LYS A 22 2.74 7.27 18.22
C LYS A 22 4.19 7.46 17.74
N GLU A 23 5.02 6.41 17.86
CA GLU A 23 6.40 6.45 17.37
C GLU A 23 6.45 6.58 15.85
N VAL A 24 5.59 5.86 15.15
CA VAL A 24 5.50 5.91 13.67
C VAL A 24 5.07 7.30 13.21
N LEU A 25 4.03 7.91 13.82
CA LEU A 25 3.60 9.28 13.51
C LEU A 25 4.75 10.28 13.74
N LYS A 26 5.38 10.22 14.94
CA LYS A 26 6.51 11.10 15.25
C LYS A 26 7.64 10.95 14.22
N TYR A 27 7.95 9.73 13.81
CA TYR A 27 9.01 9.48 12.82
C TYR A 27 8.67 10.13 11.47
N TYR A 28 7.42 10.02 11.01
CA TYR A 28 6.98 10.69 9.78
C TYR A 28 6.99 12.22 9.93
N ASP A 29 6.51 12.76 11.05
CA ASP A 29 6.56 14.21 11.32
C ASP A 29 8.00 14.73 11.28
N ASP A 30 8.95 14.05 11.94
CA ASP A 30 10.36 14.42 11.93
C ASP A 30 10.95 14.33 10.50
N TRP A 31 10.56 13.32 9.72
CA TRP A 31 11.06 13.08 8.37
C TRP A 31 10.50 14.10 7.35
N THR A 32 9.24 14.49 7.51
CA THR A 32 8.60 15.51 6.65
C THR A 32 9.04 16.93 6.98
N ASN A 33 9.21 17.26 8.27
CA ASN A 33 9.68 18.57 8.71
C ASN A 33 11.07 18.94 8.15
N ASN A 34 11.92 17.96 7.90
CA ASN A 34 13.22 18.14 7.27
C ASN A 34 13.17 18.13 5.74
N ALA A 35 11.98 18.07 5.13
CA ALA A 35 11.75 17.93 3.69
C ALA A 35 12.52 16.75 3.04
N GLN A 36 12.89 15.76 3.85
CA GLN A 36 13.81 14.70 3.44
C GLN A 36 13.09 13.51 2.81
N PHE A 37 11.80 13.27 3.17
CA PHE A 37 11.08 12.05 2.77
C PHE A 37 11.11 11.78 1.26
N ASN A 38 10.62 12.74 0.46
CA ASN A 38 10.54 12.55 -0.99
C ASN A 38 11.92 12.41 -1.64
N GLN A 39 12.94 13.14 -1.13
CA GLN A 39 14.30 13.02 -1.62
C GLN A 39 14.88 11.64 -1.33
N ASP A 40 14.69 11.13 -0.12
CA ASP A 40 15.10 9.77 0.26
C ASP A 40 14.46 8.70 -0.63
N MET A 41 13.16 8.86 -0.97
CA MET A 41 12.48 7.92 -1.88
C MET A 41 13.12 7.90 -3.28
N VAL A 42 13.56 9.04 -3.76
CA VAL A 42 14.31 9.16 -5.04
C VAL A 42 15.69 8.50 -4.89
N ASP A 43 16.45 8.88 -3.87
CA ASP A 43 17.83 8.41 -3.64
C ASP A 43 17.88 6.90 -3.38
N TRP A 44 16.88 6.36 -2.71
CA TRP A 44 16.77 4.93 -2.44
C TRP A 44 16.18 4.13 -3.60
N LYS A 45 15.75 4.79 -4.68
CA LYS A 45 15.07 4.19 -5.82
C LYS A 45 13.85 3.37 -5.38
N TYR A 46 12.89 4.05 -4.76
CA TYR A 46 11.62 3.45 -4.34
C TYR A 46 10.71 3.21 -5.55
N THR A 47 10.67 1.97 -6.05
CA THR A 47 9.99 1.60 -7.30
C THR A 47 8.56 1.10 -7.10
N ALA A 48 8.15 0.82 -5.88
CA ALA A 48 6.86 0.19 -5.60
C ALA A 48 5.64 1.00 -6.10
N PRO A 49 5.58 2.35 -5.97
CA PRO A 49 4.46 3.14 -6.50
C PRO A 49 4.26 2.95 -8.00
N SER A 50 5.32 3.04 -8.77
CA SER A 50 5.27 2.86 -10.23
C SER A 50 4.87 1.43 -10.61
N ASN A 51 5.47 0.42 -9.97
CA ASN A 51 5.17 -0.99 -10.24
C ASN A 51 3.69 -1.32 -9.95
N ALA A 52 3.16 -0.85 -8.81
CA ALA A 52 1.76 -1.06 -8.45
C ALA A 52 0.79 -0.33 -9.39
N ALA A 53 1.10 0.91 -9.78
CA ALA A 53 0.29 1.65 -10.75
C ALA A 53 0.30 1.00 -12.14
N ILE A 54 1.42 0.44 -12.58
CA ILE A 54 1.51 -0.35 -13.82
C ILE A 54 0.63 -1.60 -13.72
N LEU A 55 0.72 -2.33 -12.59
CA LEU A 55 -0.04 -3.55 -12.38
C LEU A 55 -1.55 -3.26 -12.33
N LEU A 56 -1.99 -2.23 -11.60
CA LEU A 56 -3.39 -1.84 -11.57
C LEU A 56 -3.89 -1.47 -12.98
N HIS A 57 -3.11 -0.70 -13.73
CA HIS A 57 -3.46 -0.29 -15.09
C HIS A 57 -3.59 -1.48 -16.06
N LYS A 58 -2.76 -2.50 -15.91
CA LYS A 58 -2.82 -3.73 -16.71
C LYS A 58 -4.20 -4.41 -16.61
N TYR A 59 -4.78 -4.45 -15.38
CA TYR A 59 -6.05 -5.11 -15.12
C TYR A 59 -7.27 -4.19 -15.16
N SER A 60 -7.08 -2.88 -15.12
CA SER A 60 -8.16 -1.89 -15.24
C SER A 60 -7.73 -0.70 -16.09
N PRO A 61 -7.74 -0.83 -17.43
CA PRO A 61 -7.36 0.27 -18.33
C PRO A 61 -8.38 1.42 -18.37
N ASN A 62 -9.62 1.21 -17.87
CA ASN A 62 -10.62 2.27 -17.75
C ASN A 62 -10.15 3.33 -16.74
N LYS A 63 -10.21 4.61 -17.13
CA LYS A 63 -9.74 5.75 -16.33
C LYS A 63 -10.81 6.35 -15.44
N ASP A 64 -12.07 6.03 -15.67
CA ASP A 64 -13.21 6.64 -14.96
C ASP A 64 -13.54 5.93 -13.64
N ILE A 65 -12.76 4.91 -13.26
CA ILE A 65 -12.94 4.16 -12.03
C ILE A 65 -12.64 4.99 -10.78
N GLN A 66 -13.40 4.72 -9.71
CA GLN A 66 -13.15 5.29 -8.38
C GLN A 66 -12.07 4.49 -7.67
N ILE A 67 -10.95 5.13 -7.36
CA ILE A 67 -9.78 4.50 -6.71
C ILE A 67 -9.63 5.05 -5.29
N LEU A 68 -9.41 4.16 -4.32
CA LEU A 68 -8.87 4.52 -3.00
C LEU A 68 -7.38 4.20 -2.99
N ASP A 69 -6.56 5.21 -2.75
CA ASP A 69 -5.14 5.07 -2.41
C ASP A 69 -5.04 5.04 -0.87
N ALA A 70 -4.95 3.82 -0.34
CA ALA A 70 -4.98 3.54 1.10
C ALA A 70 -3.55 3.52 1.68
N GLY A 71 -3.24 4.50 2.54
CA GLY A 71 -1.89 4.81 2.98
C GLY A 71 -1.17 5.66 1.92
N CYS A 72 -1.83 6.74 1.46
CA CYS A 72 -1.35 7.54 0.33
C CYS A 72 -0.05 8.32 0.63
N GLY A 73 0.28 8.54 1.91
CA GLY A 73 1.49 9.25 2.33
C GLY A 73 1.66 10.59 1.63
N SER A 74 2.82 10.82 1.02
CA SER A 74 3.14 12.02 0.23
C SER A 74 2.61 11.99 -1.22
N GLY A 75 1.76 11.01 -1.57
CA GLY A 75 1.06 10.93 -2.85
C GLY A 75 1.84 10.29 -3.99
N LEU A 76 2.92 9.55 -3.70
CA LEU A 76 3.74 8.92 -4.75
C LEU A 76 2.94 7.99 -5.65
N VAL A 77 2.00 7.21 -5.10
CA VAL A 77 1.11 6.32 -5.85
C VAL A 77 0.12 7.13 -6.69
N GLY A 78 -0.53 8.13 -6.08
CA GLY A 78 -1.46 9.02 -6.78
C GLY A 78 -0.82 9.71 -7.98
N MET A 79 0.44 10.18 -7.85
CA MET A 79 1.19 10.77 -8.97
C MET A 79 1.42 9.76 -10.10
N GLU A 80 1.76 8.51 -9.80
CA GLU A 80 1.93 7.46 -10.81
C GLU A 80 0.61 7.08 -11.49
N LEU A 81 -0.50 7.07 -10.74
CA LEU A 81 -1.84 6.86 -11.29
C LEU A 81 -2.26 8.03 -12.20
N ALA A 82 -2.00 9.28 -11.78
CA ALA A 82 -2.29 10.47 -12.57
C ALA A 82 -1.53 10.48 -13.91
N LYS A 83 -0.24 10.08 -13.92
CA LYS A 83 0.54 9.88 -15.16
C LYS A 83 -0.11 8.87 -16.12
N LYS A 84 -0.88 7.93 -15.60
CA LYS A 84 -1.63 6.94 -16.40
C LYS A 84 -3.04 7.41 -16.79
N GLY A 85 -3.42 8.62 -16.41
CA GLY A 85 -4.69 9.25 -16.75
C GLY A 85 -5.82 9.00 -15.77
N TYR A 86 -5.59 8.39 -14.60
CA TYR A 86 -6.60 8.30 -13.55
C TYR A 86 -6.75 9.64 -12.84
N SER A 87 -7.98 10.09 -12.62
CA SER A 87 -8.28 11.36 -11.96
C SER A 87 -9.29 11.23 -10.82
N ASN A 88 -9.96 10.09 -10.70
CA ASN A 88 -10.97 9.86 -9.68
C ASN A 88 -10.37 9.12 -8.48
N ILE A 89 -9.37 9.73 -7.84
CA ILE A 89 -8.59 9.13 -6.77
C ILE A 89 -8.94 9.80 -5.44
N THR A 90 -9.27 9.00 -4.43
CA THR A 90 -9.36 9.41 -3.02
C THR A 90 -8.11 8.92 -2.31
N GLY A 91 -7.40 9.81 -1.61
CA GLY A 91 -6.28 9.43 -0.75
C GLY A 91 -6.73 9.29 0.70
N ALA A 92 -6.18 8.30 1.40
CA ALA A 92 -6.39 8.11 2.84
C ALA A 92 -5.06 7.80 3.53
N ASP A 93 -4.74 8.53 4.59
CA ASP A 93 -3.55 8.29 5.41
C ASP A 93 -3.81 8.69 6.86
N PHE A 94 -3.01 8.19 7.80
CA PHE A 94 -3.13 8.55 9.21
C PHE A 94 -2.19 9.70 9.62
N SER A 95 -1.30 10.15 8.72
CA SER A 95 -0.33 11.23 8.92
C SER A 95 -0.71 12.46 8.11
N GLN A 96 -1.15 13.52 8.80
CA GLN A 96 -1.44 14.80 8.15
C GLN A 96 -0.18 15.40 7.53
N SER A 97 0.95 15.35 8.22
CA SER A 97 2.23 15.89 7.76
C SER A 97 2.69 15.25 6.44
N MET A 98 2.43 13.96 6.24
CA MET A 98 2.69 13.28 4.98
C MET A 98 1.75 13.77 3.88
N MET A 99 0.45 13.89 4.16
CA MET A 99 -0.54 14.38 3.18
C MET A 99 -0.30 15.83 2.77
N ASP A 100 0.26 16.66 3.64
CA ASP A 100 0.59 18.06 3.35
C ASP A 100 1.71 18.22 2.28
N LEU A 101 2.47 17.13 2.02
CA LEU A 101 3.47 17.08 0.93
C LEU A 101 2.86 16.78 -0.45
N ILE A 102 1.58 16.42 -0.52
CA ILE A 102 0.93 16.00 -1.76
C ILE A 102 0.78 17.19 -2.72
N PRO A 103 1.25 17.08 -3.96
CA PRO A 103 1.01 18.11 -4.96
C PRO A 103 -0.49 18.34 -5.20
N LYS A 104 -0.88 19.58 -5.45
CA LYS A 104 -2.27 19.94 -5.76
C LYS A 104 -2.79 19.16 -6.97
N ASN A 105 -4.09 18.87 -6.97
CA ASN A 105 -4.82 18.25 -8.09
C ASN A 105 -4.49 16.78 -8.38
N ILE A 106 -3.76 16.08 -7.49
CA ILE A 106 -3.53 14.64 -7.63
C ILE A 106 -4.75 13.84 -7.15
N TYR A 107 -5.35 14.23 -6.03
CA TYR A 107 -6.53 13.56 -5.46
C TYR A 107 -7.76 14.44 -5.52
N LYS A 108 -8.93 13.82 -5.74
CA LYS A 108 -10.22 14.50 -5.58
C LYS A 108 -10.54 14.81 -4.13
N SER A 109 -10.11 13.95 -3.21
CA SER A 109 -10.26 14.17 -1.77
C SER A 109 -9.16 13.45 -0.99
N LEU A 110 -8.81 14.02 0.16
CA LEU A 110 -7.90 13.43 1.14
C LEU A 110 -8.64 13.22 2.45
N LYS A 111 -8.38 12.10 3.13
CA LYS A 111 -9.02 11.71 4.39
C LYS A 111 -7.98 11.25 5.40
N LEU A 112 -8.03 11.85 6.59
CA LEU A 112 -7.21 11.41 7.72
C LEU A 112 -7.86 10.17 8.34
N ILE A 113 -7.27 8.99 8.13
CA ILE A 113 -7.85 7.69 8.51
C ILE A 113 -6.76 6.74 9.01
N ASP A 114 -7.02 6.04 10.11
CA ASP A 114 -6.24 4.87 10.51
C ASP A 114 -6.79 3.62 9.83
N LEU A 115 -5.99 2.99 8.99
CA LEU A 115 -6.38 1.79 8.25
C LEU A 115 -6.49 0.54 9.14
N ASN A 116 -6.07 0.58 10.41
CA ASN A 116 -6.29 -0.49 11.37
C ASN A 116 -7.68 -0.46 12.01
N GLU A 117 -8.43 0.62 11.80
CA GLU A 117 -9.80 0.79 12.29
C GLU A 117 -10.83 0.48 11.20
N THR A 118 -12.10 0.36 11.59
CA THR A 118 -13.21 0.24 10.63
C THR A 118 -13.30 1.49 9.78
N LEU A 119 -13.26 1.34 8.46
CA LEU A 119 -13.30 2.46 7.54
C LEU A 119 -14.73 3.00 7.39
N PHE A 120 -14.89 4.31 7.47
CA PHE A 120 -16.23 4.94 7.39
C PHE A 120 -16.87 4.91 5.99
N TYR A 121 -16.19 4.33 4.98
CA TYR A 121 -16.75 4.15 3.66
C TYR A 121 -17.85 3.09 3.65
N LYS A 122 -18.90 3.32 2.85
CA LYS A 122 -19.94 2.32 2.62
C LYS A 122 -19.38 1.11 1.87
N GLU A 123 -20.07 -0.02 1.98
CA GLU A 123 -19.77 -1.17 1.14
C GLU A 123 -19.84 -0.80 -0.35
N ASN A 124 -19.01 -1.44 -1.16
CA ASN A 124 -19.00 -1.26 -2.61
C ASN A 124 -18.78 0.20 -3.06
N SER A 125 -17.98 0.97 -2.31
CA SER A 125 -17.68 2.38 -2.62
C SER A 125 -16.68 2.57 -3.74
N PHE A 126 -15.72 1.63 -3.92
CA PHE A 126 -14.60 1.80 -4.84
C PHE A 126 -14.54 0.70 -5.89
N ASP A 127 -14.15 1.07 -7.11
CA ASP A 127 -13.87 0.13 -8.19
C ASP A 127 -12.49 -0.52 -8.00
N ALA A 128 -11.56 0.21 -7.39
CA ALA A 128 -10.24 -0.32 -7.04
C ALA A 128 -9.71 0.28 -5.74
N ILE A 129 -8.93 -0.52 -5.02
CA ILE A 129 -8.07 -0.08 -3.91
C ILE A 129 -6.63 -0.34 -4.30
N ILE A 130 -5.76 0.64 -4.04
CA ILE A 130 -4.32 0.51 -4.14
C ILE A 130 -3.71 0.84 -2.77
N CYS A 131 -2.77 -0.01 -2.28
CA CYS A 131 -2.16 0.15 -0.96
C CYS A 131 -0.68 -0.21 -1.02
N VAL A 132 0.20 0.78 -1.08
CA VAL A 132 1.63 0.61 -1.33
C VAL A 132 2.46 1.24 -0.22
N GLY A 133 3.43 0.47 0.30
CA GLY A 133 4.28 0.98 1.38
C GLY A 133 3.70 0.89 2.78
N THR A 134 2.45 0.47 2.89
CA THR A 134 1.66 0.52 4.12
C THR A 134 1.72 -0.80 4.91
N PHE A 135 1.68 -1.96 4.23
CA PHE A 135 1.88 -3.24 4.88
C PHE A 135 3.37 -3.50 5.10
N THR A 136 3.88 -2.90 6.16
CA THR A 136 5.27 -2.97 6.61
C THR A 136 5.36 -3.02 8.15
N TYR A 137 6.57 -3.00 8.70
CA TYR A 137 6.80 -3.10 10.14
C TYR A 137 6.12 -1.97 10.91
N GLY A 138 5.40 -2.32 11.98
CA GLY A 138 4.80 -1.36 12.92
C GLY A 138 3.58 -0.59 12.39
N HIS A 139 3.13 -0.86 11.16
CA HIS A 139 2.05 -0.12 10.51
C HIS A 139 0.72 -0.90 10.52
N VAL A 140 0.20 -1.22 9.34
CA VAL A 140 -1.12 -1.80 9.12
C VAL A 140 -1.07 -3.33 9.09
N LYS A 141 -2.08 -3.97 9.67
CA LYS A 141 -2.14 -5.42 9.86
C LYS A 141 -2.95 -6.10 8.76
N ALA A 142 -2.80 -7.43 8.65
CA ALA A 142 -3.44 -8.21 7.58
C ALA A 142 -4.98 -8.21 7.61
N HIS A 143 -5.62 -7.96 8.76
CA HIS A 143 -7.08 -7.89 8.86
C HIS A 143 -7.68 -6.70 8.09
N THR A 144 -6.90 -5.66 7.79
CA THR A 144 -7.33 -4.53 6.94
C THR A 144 -7.77 -4.99 5.55
N LEU A 145 -7.30 -6.15 5.08
CA LEU A 145 -7.78 -6.74 3.82
C LEU A 145 -9.28 -7.09 3.85
N ASP A 146 -9.88 -7.35 5.02
CA ASP A 146 -11.32 -7.57 5.17
C ASP A 146 -12.10 -6.28 4.91
N GLU A 147 -11.61 -5.15 5.44
CA GLU A 147 -12.19 -3.83 5.17
C GLU A 147 -12.03 -3.45 3.69
N PHE A 148 -10.88 -3.74 3.09
CA PHE A 148 -10.68 -3.52 1.65
C PHE A 148 -11.69 -4.33 0.82
N LEU A 149 -11.92 -5.60 1.17
CA LEU A 149 -12.96 -6.40 0.52
C LEU A 149 -14.36 -5.77 0.69
N ARG A 150 -14.69 -5.33 1.90
CA ARG A 150 -16.01 -4.75 2.19
C ARG A 150 -16.30 -3.53 1.33
N ILE A 151 -15.35 -2.61 1.23
CA ILE A 151 -15.55 -1.32 0.52
C ILE A 151 -15.28 -1.37 -0.99
N THR A 152 -14.67 -2.45 -1.49
CA THR A 152 -14.48 -2.67 -2.93
C THR A 152 -15.74 -3.27 -3.55
N LYS A 153 -16.12 -2.81 -4.74
CA LYS A 153 -17.25 -3.36 -5.50
C LYS A 153 -17.00 -4.82 -5.92
N ASN A 154 -18.08 -5.54 -6.22
CA ASN A 154 -17.94 -6.85 -6.87
C ASN A 154 -17.21 -6.68 -8.22
N ASN A 155 -16.31 -7.60 -8.53
CA ASN A 155 -15.37 -7.52 -9.66
C ASN A 155 -14.37 -6.35 -9.59
N GLY A 156 -14.35 -5.56 -8.52
CA GLY A 156 -13.35 -4.53 -8.29
C GLY A 156 -11.97 -5.12 -7.95
N LEU A 157 -10.95 -4.29 -7.95
CA LEU A 157 -9.55 -4.73 -7.80
C LEU A 157 -8.97 -4.25 -6.47
N ILE A 158 -8.15 -5.11 -5.85
CA ILE A 158 -7.31 -4.73 -4.70
C ILE A 158 -5.86 -4.99 -5.08
N CYS A 159 -5.07 -3.91 -5.24
CA CYS A 159 -3.65 -3.95 -5.56
C CYS A 159 -2.85 -3.49 -4.34
N PHE A 160 -1.88 -4.28 -3.87
CA PHE A 160 -1.15 -3.93 -2.67
C PHE A 160 0.26 -4.51 -2.64
N THR A 161 1.11 -3.91 -1.80
CA THR A 161 2.44 -4.45 -1.51
C THR A 161 2.53 -4.90 -0.05
N VAL A 162 3.25 -6.01 0.19
CA VAL A 162 3.60 -6.47 1.54
C VAL A 162 5.12 -6.60 1.62
N ASN A 163 5.74 -5.89 2.56
CA ASN A 163 7.19 -5.98 2.79
C ASN A 163 7.61 -7.44 3.04
N GLU A 164 8.71 -7.86 2.41
CA GLU A 164 9.16 -9.26 2.46
C GLU A 164 9.40 -9.79 3.88
N GLY A 165 9.88 -8.93 4.78
CA GLY A 165 10.20 -9.32 6.16
C GLY A 165 8.99 -9.56 7.04
N ILE A 166 7.81 -9.02 6.69
CA ILE A 166 6.58 -9.23 7.46
C ILE A 166 5.60 -10.20 6.82
N TYR A 167 5.80 -10.60 5.58
CA TYR A 167 4.86 -11.42 4.81
C TYR A 167 4.40 -12.67 5.57
N GLY A 168 5.33 -13.51 6.03
CA GLY A 168 5.01 -14.65 6.89
C GLY A 168 4.91 -14.26 8.37
N LYS A 169 5.78 -13.32 8.85
CA LYS A 169 5.87 -12.94 10.26
C LYS A 169 4.54 -12.36 10.80
N TYR A 170 3.84 -11.55 9.99
CA TYR A 170 2.55 -10.93 10.35
C TYR A 170 1.35 -11.62 9.68
N LYS A 171 1.54 -12.87 9.21
CA LYS A 171 0.50 -13.76 8.68
C LYS A 171 -0.23 -13.22 7.44
N PHE A 172 0.40 -12.36 6.64
CA PHE A 172 -0.17 -11.93 5.35
C PHE A 172 -0.33 -13.12 4.38
N ASP A 173 0.64 -14.04 4.35
CA ASP A 173 0.58 -15.29 3.59
C ASP A 173 -0.66 -16.11 3.92
N LYS A 174 -0.98 -16.24 5.22
CA LYS A 174 -2.16 -16.97 5.69
C LYS A 174 -3.45 -16.25 5.31
N LYS A 175 -3.51 -14.92 5.51
CA LYS A 175 -4.71 -14.13 5.19
C LYS A 175 -5.00 -14.14 3.69
N ILE A 176 -3.99 -13.95 2.85
CA ILE A 176 -4.11 -14.01 1.39
C ILE A 176 -4.64 -15.39 0.95
N THR A 177 -4.08 -16.48 1.52
CA THR A 177 -4.53 -17.84 1.24
C THR A 177 -5.96 -18.10 1.69
N GLU A 178 -6.35 -17.61 2.88
CA GLU A 178 -7.71 -17.72 3.42
C GLU A 178 -8.72 -17.08 2.48
N LEU A 179 -8.48 -15.82 2.08
CA LEU A 179 -9.39 -15.09 1.22
C LEU A 179 -9.55 -15.71 -0.18
N SER A 180 -8.49 -16.33 -0.70
CA SER A 180 -8.56 -17.10 -1.95
C SER A 180 -9.34 -18.41 -1.78
N LYS A 181 -9.11 -19.14 -0.68
CA LYS A 181 -9.82 -20.40 -0.40
C LYS A 181 -11.32 -20.20 -0.16
N ASN A 182 -11.69 -19.10 0.50
CA ASN A 182 -13.09 -18.75 0.76
C ASN A 182 -13.77 -18.10 -0.44
N ASN A 183 -13.09 -18.03 -1.60
CA ASN A 183 -13.59 -17.38 -2.81
C ASN A 183 -14.01 -15.91 -2.62
N SER A 184 -13.46 -15.22 -1.60
CA SER A 184 -13.70 -13.78 -1.39
C SER A 184 -13.04 -12.92 -2.45
N TRP A 185 -12.00 -13.44 -3.07
CA TRP A 185 -11.31 -12.87 -4.22
C TRP A 185 -10.66 -13.94 -5.10
N GLU A 186 -10.34 -13.56 -6.34
CA GLU A 186 -9.45 -14.27 -7.25
C GLU A 186 -8.09 -13.57 -7.26
N MET A 187 -7.01 -14.25 -6.85
CA MET A 187 -5.65 -13.71 -6.95
C MET A 187 -5.20 -13.73 -8.41
N LEU A 188 -5.08 -12.55 -9.03
CA LEU A 188 -4.68 -12.40 -10.42
C LEU A 188 -3.16 -12.46 -10.59
N GLU A 189 -2.41 -11.75 -9.73
CA GLU A 189 -0.95 -11.85 -9.67
C GLU A 189 -0.46 -11.72 -8.22
N LEU A 190 0.58 -12.50 -7.92
CA LEU A 190 1.33 -12.45 -6.67
C LEU A 190 2.79 -12.72 -6.99
N SER A 191 3.63 -11.69 -6.96
CA SER A 191 5.03 -11.80 -7.30
C SER A 191 5.91 -11.01 -6.34
N LYS A 192 7.14 -11.48 -6.15
CA LYS A 192 8.16 -10.73 -5.42
C LYS A 192 8.80 -9.72 -6.36
N SER A 193 8.82 -8.45 -5.96
CA SER A 193 9.38 -7.36 -6.75
C SER A 193 10.38 -6.52 -5.95
N SER A 194 11.24 -5.78 -6.63
CA SER A 194 12.05 -4.76 -6.01
C SER A 194 11.15 -3.69 -5.41
N TYR A 195 11.49 -3.26 -4.20
CA TYR A 195 10.72 -2.28 -3.44
C TYR A 195 11.52 -1.01 -3.20
N ILE A 196 12.68 -1.13 -2.53
CA ILE A 196 13.67 -0.07 -2.37
C ILE A 196 15.01 -0.60 -2.89
N VAL A 197 15.35 -0.28 -4.13
CA VAL A 197 16.46 -0.91 -4.86
C VAL A 197 17.80 -0.70 -4.15
N ASN A 198 18.14 0.55 -3.79
CA ASN A 198 19.43 0.90 -3.19
C ASN A 198 19.58 0.42 -1.73
N LYS A 199 18.53 -0.13 -1.13
CA LYS A 199 18.55 -0.73 0.21
C LYS A 199 18.38 -2.26 0.17
N ASP A 200 18.32 -2.88 -1.01
CA ASP A 200 18.07 -4.31 -1.20
C ASP A 200 16.83 -4.79 -0.41
N VAL A 201 15.75 -3.99 -0.43
CA VAL A 201 14.47 -4.34 0.16
C VAL A 201 13.50 -4.77 -0.93
N HIS A 202 12.83 -5.89 -0.72
CA HIS A 202 11.83 -6.44 -1.62
C HIS A 202 10.44 -6.44 -0.96
N ALA A 203 9.41 -6.53 -1.79
CA ALA A 203 8.05 -6.74 -1.35
C ALA A 203 7.33 -7.75 -2.24
N TRP A 204 6.28 -8.35 -1.70
CA TRP A 204 5.27 -9.04 -2.47
C TRP A 204 4.33 -8.00 -3.07
N LEU A 205 4.22 -7.97 -4.38
CA LEU A 205 3.27 -7.16 -5.12
C LEU A 205 2.10 -8.06 -5.53
N CYS A 206 0.91 -7.67 -5.12
CA CYS A 206 -0.31 -8.47 -5.22
C CYS A 206 -1.39 -7.68 -5.95
N ILE A 207 -2.17 -8.34 -6.79
CA ILE A 207 -3.45 -7.83 -7.29
C ILE A 207 -4.48 -8.95 -7.29
N ALA A 208 -5.64 -8.68 -6.73
CA ALA A 208 -6.76 -9.60 -6.66
C ALA A 208 -8.04 -8.94 -7.15
N LYS A 209 -8.93 -9.74 -7.74
CA LYS A 209 -10.28 -9.35 -8.15
C LYS A 209 -11.28 -9.82 -7.11
N VAL A 210 -12.09 -8.91 -6.59
CA VAL A 210 -13.07 -9.18 -5.53
C VAL A 210 -14.25 -9.99 -6.08
N ASN A 211 -14.62 -11.05 -5.36
CA ASN A 211 -15.83 -11.83 -5.60
C ASN A 211 -16.80 -11.60 -4.45
N LYS A 212 -18.00 -11.11 -4.76
CA LYS A 212 -19.11 -11.01 -3.81
C LYS A 212 -20.27 -11.85 -4.35
N ASN A 213 -20.63 -12.86 -3.59
CA ASN A 213 -21.78 -13.69 -3.89
C ASN A 213 -23.08 -12.93 -3.58
#